data_d1b313126481e71e0c1edfd5d8fd9420
#
_entry.id   d1b313126481e71e0c1edfd5d8fd9420
#
_cell.length_a   1.000
_cell.length_b   1.000
_cell.length_c   1.000
_cell.angle_alpha   90.00
_cell.angle_beta   90.00
_cell.angle_gamma   90.00
#
_symmetry.space_group_name_H-M   'P 1'
#
loop_
_entity.id
_entity.type
_entity.pdbx_description
1 polymer ?
#
loop_
_entity_poly.entity_id
_entity_poly.type
_entity_poly.pdbx_seq_one_letter_code
_entity_poly.pdbx_strand_id
1 'polypeptide(L)'
;MFFLTILCQGNYAQQKETSDLSAITLDDSMEVQKKIRLEKFDKILPRVMRDNNIDMWVHIIRPWTFDPLRFELGASEGVFIFTDLGLNGIERAAFSANVQDPMAYDIVIEEGMERESKPGTPIEMDFRFVELRKFVSERNPKHIGVNYMDDLSVASSSEGGPLTDGISYKDYILLIEALGENYGARVRSAEYVIMDYLAGRVQEEIKLYEQYGVIAAKNLDREFGKVVPGKTKLSDLEGNVFLRVPDGREIHSGDADPYVLKGGDLFTILHGAGTSIFHADLGGNAYLLKEEETELPPEIQEIWEHAMVVRKILQTNIKAGRTAGKTLELLVRKIEEAGYYYNPVDYYDKNADPLKTQIHLDCHAIGRSGLIGPRISPFGPDWVRNMKIPLLHTFTFEYMVHMPVPKWGKGKHLYIAFHDGAVVTKEGVVFPYTPDQGIRIIR
;
A
#
# COMPACT_ATOMS: atom_id res chain seq x y z
N MET A 1 -0.72 -26.65 16.73
CA MET A 1 -1.38 -25.34 16.66
C MET A 1 -0.44 -24.48 15.83
N PHE A 2 -0.49 -24.62 14.50
CA PHE A 2 0.36 -23.90 13.56
C PHE A 2 -0.49 -22.78 12.96
N PHE A 3 -0.15 -21.55 13.28
CA PHE A 3 -0.63 -20.37 12.57
C PHE A 3 0.01 -20.39 11.18
N LEU A 4 -0.75 -20.73 10.17
CA LEU A 4 -0.41 -20.45 8.78
C LEU A 4 -0.77 -18.99 8.53
N THR A 5 0.18 -18.11 8.79
CA THR A 5 0.16 -16.74 8.28
C THR A 5 0.34 -16.86 6.77
N ILE A 6 -0.69 -16.50 6.01
CA ILE A 6 -0.57 -16.37 4.56
C ILE A 6 0.42 -15.24 4.31
N LEU A 7 1.65 -15.61 4.05
CA LEU A 7 2.68 -14.74 3.54
C LEU A 7 2.28 -14.33 2.12
N CYS A 8 1.63 -13.19 1.95
CA CYS A 8 1.82 -12.41 0.74
C CYS A 8 3.28 -11.94 0.72
N GLN A 9 4.21 -12.89 0.63
CA GLN A 9 5.52 -12.60 0.10
C GLN A 9 5.29 -12.27 -1.38
N GLY A 10 5.16 -10.98 -1.66
CA GLY A 10 5.44 -10.48 -2.98
C GLY A 10 6.85 -10.95 -3.34
N ASN A 11 6.94 -12.12 -3.95
CA ASN A 11 8.07 -12.46 -4.79
C ASN A 11 8.07 -11.40 -5.89
N TYR A 12 8.83 -10.32 -5.69
CA TYR A 12 9.28 -9.45 -6.75
C TYR A 12 10.24 -10.26 -7.66
N ALA A 13 9.68 -11.31 -8.27
CA ALA A 13 10.29 -11.93 -9.42
C ALA A 13 10.27 -10.88 -10.51
N GLN A 14 11.45 -10.54 -11.02
CA GLN A 14 11.62 -9.77 -12.25
C GLN A 14 10.64 -10.32 -13.29
N GLN A 15 9.52 -9.61 -13.48
CA GLN A 15 8.62 -9.90 -14.58
C GLN A 15 9.40 -9.63 -15.86
N LYS A 16 9.58 -10.69 -16.65
CA LYS A 16 9.97 -10.56 -18.05
C LYS A 16 8.99 -9.60 -18.72
N GLU A 17 9.52 -8.52 -19.29
CA GLU A 17 8.78 -7.64 -20.19
C GLU A 17 8.08 -8.48 -21.25
N THR A 18 6.77 -8.62 -21.16
CA THR A 18 5.96 -9.16 -22.24
C THR A 18 5.58 -8.01 -23.17
N SER A 19 6.13 -8.05 -24.35
CA SER A 19 5.99 -7.11 -25.44
C SER A 19 4.60 -7.17 -26.09
N ASP A 20 3.58 -6.54 -25.50
CA ASP A 20 2.40 -6.09 -26.24
C ASP A 20 1.59 -4.99 -25.51
N LEU A 21 2.29 -3.99 -24.99
CA LEU A 21 1.72 -2.81 -24.34
C LEU A 21 1.51 -1.64 -25.32
N SER A 22 1.31 -1.91 -26.60
CA SER A 22 1.35 -0.92 -27.68
C SER A 22 0.24 0.14 -27.71
N ALA A 23 -0.58 0.30 -26.66
CA ALA A 23 -1.67 1.27 -26.69
C ALA A 23 -1.80 2.19 -25.46
N ILE A 24 -1.03 1.96 -24.38
CA ILE A 24 -1.03 2.86 -23.22
C ILE A 24 0.43 3.28 -22.99
N THR A 25 0.77 4.49 -23.38
CA THR A 25 2.04 5.11 -23.01
C THR A 25 2.00 5.38 -21.51
N LEU A 26 2.60 4.49 -20.73
CA LEU A 26 2.83 4.73 -19.31
C LEU A 26 3.84 5.85 -19.20
N ASP A 27 3.41 6.97 -18.67
CA ASP A 27 4.30 8.06 -18.37
C ASP A 27 4.75 7.97 -16.91
N ASP A 28 5.55 6.95 -16.60
CA ASP A 28 6.32 6.81 -15.35
C ASP A 28 7.74 7.35 -15.55
N SER A 29 7.86 8.35 -16.41
CA SER A 29 9.11 9.03 -16.74
C SER A 29 9.69 9.77 -15.54
N MET A 30 10.98 10.10 -15.62
CA MET A 30 11.63 10.97 -14.62
C MET A 30 10.89 12.30 -14.45
N GLU A 31 10.26 12.81 -15.51
CA GLU A 31 9.49 14.05 -15.48
C GLU A 31 8.20 13.91 -14.63
N VAL A 32 7.50 12.78 -14.70
CA VAL A 32 6.35 12.51 -13.85
C VAL A 32 6.77 12.33 -12.40
N GLN A 33 7.87 11.61 -12.15
CA GLN A 33 8.42 11.46 -10.79
C GLN A 33 8.82 12.81 -10.19
N LYS A 34 9.39 13.69 -10.99
CA LYS A 34 9.70 15.07 -10.60
C LYS A 34 8.42 15.86 -10.23
N LYS A 35 7.37 15.80 -11.04
CA LYS A 35 6.09 16.46 -10.76
C LYS A 35 5.49 15.96 -9.46
N ILE A 36 5.45 14.65 -9.24
CA ILE A 36 4.97 14.03 -8.00
C ILE A 36 5.78 14.54 -6.81
N ARG A 37 7.10 14.54 -6.89
CA ARG A 37 8.01 15.03 -5.83
C ARG A 37 7.69 16.47 -5.46
N LEU A 38 7.66 17.36 -6.44
CA LEU A 38 7.38 18.77 -6.22
C LEU A 38 5.98 18.98 -5.60
N GLU A 39 4.98 18.31 -6.13
CA GLU A 39 3.62 18.41 -5.60
C GLU A 39 3.51 17.87 -4.16
N LYS A 40 4.22 16.79 -3.83
CA LYS A 40 4.31 16.27 -2.44
C LYS A 40 5.08 17.22 -1.52
N PHE A 41 6.17 17.80 -1.98
CA PHE A 41 6.92 18.81 -1.23
C PHE A 41 6.06 20.04 -0.91
N ASP A 42 5.20 20.46 -1.83
CA ASP A 42 4.36 21.63 -1.64
C ASP A 42 3.10 21.36 -0.82
N LYS A 43 2.47 20.19 -0.96
CA LYS A 43 1.15 19.91 -0.39
C LYS A 43 1.17 18.95 0.79
N ILE A 44 2.06 17.94 0.78
CA ILE A 44 2.09 16.91 1.82
C ILE A 44 3.08 17.28 2.92
N LEU A 45 4.30 17.63 2.56
CA LEU A 45 5.39 17.87 3.50
C LEU A 45 5.07 18.93 4.56
N PRO A 46 4.56 20.13 4.24
CA PRO A 46 4.24 21.14 5.25
C PRO A 46 3.21 20.65 6.27
N ARG A 47 2.20 19.94 5.77
CA ARG A 47 1.14 19.39 6.60
C ARG A 47 1.66 18.35 7.58
N VAL A 48 2.40 17.34 7.09
CA VAL A 48 2.86 16.23 7.94
C VAL A 48 3.89 16.69 8.98
N MET A 49 4.75 17.66 8.66
CA MET A 49 5.66 18.25 9.61
C MET A 49 4.90 18.98 10.74
N ARG A 50 3.90 19.80 10.39
CA ARG A 50 3.09 20.57 11.36
C ARG A 50 2.19 19.67 12.19
N ASP A 51 1.52 18.69 11.58
CA ASP A 51 0.64 17.73 12.28
C ASP A 51 1.41 16.92 13.32
N ASN A 52 2.71 16.67 13.08
CA ASN A 52 3.59 15.94 13.98
C ASN A 52 4.49 16.85 14.84
N ASN A 53 4.29 18.18 14.80
CA ASN A 53 5.04 19.17 15.58
C ASN A 53 6.56 19.06 15.38
N ILE A 54 7.01 18.96 14.14
CA ILE A 54 8.41 18.96 13.71
C ILE A 54 8.69 20.25 12.92
N ASP A 55 9.60 21.07 13.46
CA ASP A 55 10.00 22.33 12.80
C ASP A 55 11.10 22.09 11.76
N MET A 56 11.95 21.09 12.00
CA MET A 56 13.00 20.67 11.08
C MET A 56 13.04 19.16 11.02
N TRP A 57 13.02 18.60 9.80
CA TRP A 57 13.18 17.17 9.59
C TRP A 57 14.51 16.89 8.89
N VAL A 58 15.39 16.15 9.57
CA VAL A 58 16.69 15.68 9.06
C VAL A 58 16.54 14.20 8.71
N HIS A 59 16.61 13.87 7.43
CA HIS A 59 16.49 12.51 6.93
C HIS A 59 17.81 12.05 6.31
N ILE A 60 18.36 10.96 6.82
CA ILE A 60 19.65 10.42 6.37
C ILE A 60 19.39 9.15 5.56
N ILE A 61 19.75 9.19 4.27
CA ILE A 61 19.79 8.00 3.42
C ILE A 61 21.23 7.49 3.37
N ARG A 62 21.43 6.27 3.83
CA ARG A 62 22.75 5.62 3.80
C ARG A 62 23.02 4.98 2.45
N PRO A 63 24.27 5.07 1.95
CA PRO A 63 24.66 4.36 0.74
C PRO A 63 24.38 2.86 0.86
N TRP A 64 23.96 2.25 -0.25
CA TRP A 64 23.78 0.79 -0.37
C TRP A 64 22.71 0.19 0.56
N THR A 65 21.84 1.03 1.16
CA THR A 65 20.71 0.57 1.97
C THR A 65 19.40 0.88 1.24
N PHE A 66 18.39 0.06 1.49
CA PHE A 66 17.05 0.39 1.05
C PHE A 66 16.47 1.47 1.98
N ASP A 67 16.09 2.61 1.40
CA ASP A 67 15.33 3.65 2.09
C ASP A 67 14.05 3.92 1.30
N PRO A 68 12.87 3.93 1.92
CA PRO A 68 11.59 4.10 1.22
C PRO A 68 11.44 5.48 0.60
N LEU A 69 12.17 6.48 1.13
CA LEU A 69 12.11 7.85 0.64
C LEU A 69 13.08 8.13 -0.52
N ARG A 70 13.94 7.19 -0.90
CA ARG A 70 14.90 7.41 -1.99
C ARG A 70 14.26 7.90 -3.30
N PHE A 71 13.09 7.37 -3.65
CA PHE A 71 12.34 7.81 -4.82
C PHE A 71 11.61 9.13 -4.60
N GLU A 72 11.12 9.33 -3.37
CA GLU A 72 10.46 10.56 -2.95
C GLU A 72 11.42 11.74 -2.95
N LEU A 73 12.65 11.53 -2.47
CA LEU A 73 13.69 12.55 -2.39
C LEU A 73 14.56 12.63 -3.66
N GLY A 74 14.46 11.64 -4.55
CA GLY A 74 15.20 11.60 -5.80
C GLY A 74 16.69 11.39 -5.62
N ALA A 75 17.10 10.63 -4.61
CA ALA A 75 18.51 10.30 -4.36
C ALA A 75 18.65 8.98 -3.62
N SER A 76 19.78 8.30 -3.81
CA SER A 76 20.10 7.03 -3.17
C SER A 76 20.88 7.18 -1.87
N GLU A 77 21.41 8.38 -1.59
CA GLU A 77 22.20 8.71 -0.40
C GLU A 77 22.20 10.20 -0.13
N GLY A 78 22.51 10.61 1.10
CA GLY A 78 22.67 12.01 1.51
C GLY A 78 21.95 12.36 2.81
N VAL A 79 22.05 13.62 3.19
CA VAL A 79 21.34 14.22 4.32
C VAL A 79 20.35 15.25 3.77
N PHE A 80 19.08 14.99 3.97
CA PHE A 80 17.98 15.84 3.52
C PHE A 80 17.41 16.60 4.69
N ILE A 81 17.27 17.92 4.56
CA ILE A 81 16.83 18.79 5.65
C ILE A 81 15.65 19.62 5.16
N PHE A 82 14.54 19.48 5.85
CA PHE A 82 13.32 20.24 5.58
C PHE A 82 13.03 21.14 6.79
N THR A 83 12.95 22.45 6.55
CA THR A 83 12.70 23.44 7.62
C THR A 83 11.39 24.14 7.38
N ASP A 84 10.47 24.10 8.36
CA ASP A 84 9.21 24.85 8.29
C ASP A 84 9.46 26.34 8.61
N LEU A 85 9.37 27.18 7.57
CA LEU A 85 9.45 28.63 7.68
C LEU A 85 8.08 29.32 7.87
N GLY A 86 7.08 28.56 8.32
CA GLY A 86 5.73 29.07 8.55
C GLY A 86 5.02 29.46 7.25
N LEU A 87 4.69 30.75 7.12
CA LEU A 87 4.02 31.26 5.92
C LEU A 87 4.89 31.23 4.65
N ASN A 88 6.21 31.15 4.81
CA ASN A 88 7.14 31.07 3.69
C ASN A 88 7.34 29.64 3.15
N GLY A 89 6.60 28.66 3.70
CA GLY A 89 6.64 27.28 3.23
C GLY A 89 7.72 26.43 3.90
N ILE A 90 8.20 25.41 3.21
CA ILE A 90 9.27 24.52 3.66
C ILE A 90 10.53 24.80 2.85
N GLU A 91 11.60 25.17 3.53
CA GLU A 91 12.93 25.22 2.92
C GLU A 91 13.48 23.80 2.80
N ARG A 92 14.08 23.47 1.66
CA ARG A 92 14.53 22.13 1.27
C ARG A 92 16.02 22.17 1.01
N ALA A 93 16.80 21.43 1.79
CA ALA A 93 18.23 21.32 1.60
C ALA A 93 18.66 19.86 1.44
N ALA A 94 19.67 19.63 0.61
CA ALA A 94 20.29 18.34 0.38
C ALA A 94 21.81 18.47 0.52
N PHE A 95 22.41 17.74 1.44
CA PHE A 95 23.85 17.76 1.74
C PHE A 95 24.45 16.41 1.41
N SER A 96 25.63 16.42 0.80
CA SER A 96 26.34 15.20 0.40
C SER A 96 25.41 14.23 -0.38
N ALA A 97 24.58 14.78 -1.25
CA ALA A 97 23.56 14.07 -1.99
C ALA A 97 23.68 14.34 -3.49
N ASN A 98 23.68 13.26 -4.28
CA ASN A 98 23.53 13.35 -5.72
C ASN A 98 22.04 13.27 -6.07
N VAL A 99 21.37 14.41 -6.06
CA VAL A 99 19.94 14.49 -6.33
C VAL A 99 19.63 14.49 -7.83
N GLN A 100 18.66 13.68 -8.26
CA GLN A 100 18.22 13.60 -9.65
C GLN A 100 17.64 14.92 -10.18
N ASP A 101 17.08 15.73 -9.28
CA ASP A 101 16.45 17.01 -9.60
C ASP A 101 16.89 18.09 -8.59
N PRO A 102 18.07 18.71 -8.82
CA PRO A 102 18.56 19.77 -7.94
C PRO A 102 17.61 20.96 -7.80
N MET A 103 16.79 21.23 -8.82
CA MET A 103 15.82 22.34 -8.79
C MET A 103 14.63 22.10 -7.85
N ALA A 104 14.49 20.87 -7.31
CA ALA A 104 13.50 20.57 -6.27
C ALA A 104 13.92 21.05 -4.88
N TYR A 105 15.19 21.47 -4.73
CA TYR A 105 15.79 21.90 -3.47
C TYR A 105 16.25 23.37 -3.56
N ASP A 106 16.09 24.08 -2.45
CA ASP A 106 16.54 25.48 -2.34
C ASP A 106 18.06 25.56 -2.14
N ILE A 107 18.64 24.52 -1.49
CA ILE A 107 20.07 24.43 -1.20
C ILE A 107 20.54 23.00 -1.52
N VAL A 108 21.58 22.90 -2.35
CA VAL A 108 22.28 21.62 -2.64
C VAL A 108 23.76 21.81 -2.35
N ILE A 109 24.32 20.99 -1.46
CA ILE A 109 25.75 20.96 -1.14
C ILE A 109 26.28 19.58 -1.54
N GLU A 110 27.02 19.52 -2.63
CA GLU A 110 27.63 18.30 -3.16
C GLU A 110 28.98 17.97 -2.49
N GLU A 111 29.57 18.89 -1.76
CA GLU A 111 30.84 18.72 -1.06
C GLU A 111 30.80 17.51 -0.12
N GLY A 112 31.83 16.67 -0.19
CA GLY A 112 31.95 15.43 0.58
C GLY A 112 31.60 14.15 -0.21
N MET A 113 31.07 14.27 -1.42
CA MET A 113 30.86 13.11 -2.31
C MET A 113 32.15 12.70 -3.03
N GLU A 114 33.05 13.63 -3.34
CA GLU A 114 34.37 13.33 -3.89
C GLU A 114 35.30 12.79 -2.83
N ARG A 115 35.23 11.48 -2.60
CA ARG A 115 36.26 10.76 -1.85
C ARG A 115 37.48 10.57 -2.73
N GLU A 116 38.28 11.58 -2.92
CA GLU A 116 39.71 11.37 -3.12
C GLU A 116 40.28 10.85 -1.80
N SER A 117 40.15 9.58 -1.56
CA SER A 117 40.90 8.91 -0.47
C SER A 117 42.37 8.90 -0.87
N LYS A 118 43.10 9.95 -0.51
CA LYS A 118 44.55 9.88 -0.51
C LYS A 118 44.94 8.74 0.46
N PRO A 119 45.68 7.73 -0.01
CA PRO A 119 46.13 6.65 0.84
C PRO A 119 46.85 7.22 2.06
N GLY A 120 46.38 6.88 3.28
CA GLY A 120 46.99 7.31 4.55
C GLY A 120 46.33 8.51 5.24
N THR A 121 45.23 9.07 4.73
CA THR A 121 44.46 10.08 5.46
C THR A 121 43.50 9.39 6.42
N PRO A 122 43.48 9.71 7.72
CA PRO A 122 42.46 9.18 8.63
C PRO A 122 41.07 9.62 8.16
N ILE A 123 40.10 8.70 8.12
CA ILE A 123 38.69 8.99 7.85
C ILE A 123 38.09 9.55 9.14
N GLU A 124 38.52 10.74 9.55
CA GLU A 124 38.10 11.33 10.84
C GLU A 124 37.03 12.41 10.71
N MET A 125 36.72 12.88 9.47
CA MET A 125 35.63 13.82 9.28
C MET A 125 34.53 13.23 8.40
N ASP A 126 33.34 13.13 8.96
CA ASP A 126 32.13 12.83 8.20
C ASP A 126 31.60 14.14 7.60
N PHE A 127 31.93 14.37 6.33
CA PHE A 127 31.58 15.61 5.61
C PHE A 127 30.06 15.86 5.55
N ARG A 128 29.24 14.83 5.75
CA ARG A 128 27.78 14.95 5.75
C ARG A 128 27.25 15.94 6.80
N PHE A 129 27.98 16.18 7.87
CA PHE A 129 27.54 16.97 9.01
C PHE A 129 28.34 18.27 9.23
N VAL A 130 29.35 18.57 8.42
CA VAL A 130 30.24 19.72 8.63
C VAL A 130 29.47 21.05 8.69
N GLU A 131 28.59 21.28 7.74
CA GLU A 131 27.79 22.50 7.67
C GLU A 131 26.48 22.43 8.51
N LEU A 132 26.12 21.25 9.00
CA LEU A 132 24.82 20.99 9.62
C LEU A 132 24.57 21.87 10.85
N ARG A 133 25.58 22.02 11.75
CA ARG A 133 25.44 22.81 12.97
C ARG A 133 25.15 24.28 12.67
N LYS A 134 25.86 24.86 11.73
CA LYS A 134 25.66 26.24 11.28
C LYS A 134 24.27 26.39 10.69
N PHE A 135 23.92 25.51 9.75
CA PHE A 135 22.61 25.48 9.11
C PHE A 135 21.45 25.43 10.11
N VAL A 136 21.54 24.54 11.12
CA VAL A 136 20.53 24.37 12.17
C VAL A 136 20.51 25.60 13.10
N SER A 137 21.69 26.14 13.45
CA SER A 137 21.75 27.29 14.37
C SER A 137 21.15 28.56 13.79
N GLU A 138 21.29 28.78 12.49
CA GLU A 138 20.69 29.93 11.79
C GLU A 138 19.16 29.86 11.77
N ARG A 139 18.58 28.67 11.78
CA ARG A 139 17.12 28.44 11.74
C ARG A 139 16.50 28.20 13.10
N ASN A 140 17.31 27.82 14.08
CA ASN A 140 16.95 27.62 15.49
C ASN A 140 15.64 26.82 15.70
N PRO A 141 15.50 25.62 15.13
CA PRO A 141 14.28 24.82 15.27
C PRO A 141 14.06 24.39 16.73
N LYS A 142 12.81 24.30 17.18
CA LYS A 142 12.46 23.79 18.52
C LYS A 142 12.46 22.27 18.57
N HIS A 143 12.07 21.62 17.48
CA HIS A 143 11.93 20.17 17.37
C HIS A 143 12.58 19.70 16.05
N ILE A 144 13.56 18.81 16.18
CA ILE A 144 14.31 18.24 15.07
C ILE A 144 13.92 16.78 14.92
N GLY A 145 13.15 16.43 13.90
CA GLY A 145 12.80 15.05 13.58
C GLY A 145 13.97 14.36 12.88
N VAL A 146 14.27 13.12 13.26
CA VAL A 146 15.32 12.29 12.64
C VAL A 146 14.76 10.91 12.37
N ASN A 147 15.21 10.27 11.29
CA ASN A 147 14.70 8.97 10.83
C ASN A 147 15.22 7.79 11.66
N TYR A 148 14.87 7.77 12.93
CA TYR A 148 14.97 6.58 13.78
C TYR A 148 13.59 6.20 14.33
N MET A 149 13.43 4.94 14.71
CA MET A 149 12.21 4.42 15.31
C MET A 149 12.28 4.51 16.83
N ASP A 150 11.18 4.97 17.45
CA ASP A 150 11.06 5.15 18.91
C ASP A 150 9.79 4.47 19.45
N ASP A 151 8.64 4.78 18.87
CA ASP A 151 7.31 4.41 19.36
C ASP A 151 6.59 3.37 18.49
N LEU A 152 6.90 3.33 17.18
CA LEU A 152 6.29 2.37 16.29
C LEU A 152 6.77 0.95 16.63
N SER A 153 5.83 0.09 16.98
CA SER A 153 6.14 -1.34 17.13
C SER A 153 6.61 -1.92 15.80
N VAL A 154 7.54 -2.85 15.86
CA VAL A 154 7.96 -3.62 14.68
C VAL A 154 6.71 -4.25 14.09
N ALA A 155 6.32 -3.83 12.90
CA ALA A 155 5.27 -4.49 12.15
C ALA A 155 5.71 -5.92 11.84
N SER A 156 4.76 -6.84 11.73
CA SER A 156 5.05 -8.17 11.25
C SER A 156 5.66 -8.07 9.84
N SER A 157 6.50 -9.04 9.46
CA SER A 157 7.14 -9.07 8.15
C SER A 157 6.17 -9.03 6.96
N SER A 158 4.88 -9.34 7.19
CA SER A 158 3.81 -9.28 6.20
C SER A 158 3.29 -7.86 5.91
N GLU A 159 3.59 -6.88 6.77
CA GLU A 159 3.02 -5.52 6.65
C GLU A 159 4.06 -4.47 6.26
N GLY A 160 5.24 -4.90 5.83
CA GLY A 160 6.38 -4.03 5.63
C GLY A 160 6.89 -3.51 6.99
N GLY A 161 8.10 -3.90 7.40
CA GLY A 161 8.70 -3.43 8.64
C GLY A 161 8.72 -1.90 8.71
N PRO A 162 8.98 -1.32 9.88
CA PRO A 162 9.02 0.12 10.05
C PRO A 162 10.11 0.71 9.15
N LEU A 163 9.65 1.38 8.10
CA LEU A 163 10.50 2.05 7.11
C LEU A 163 11.08 3.36 7.66
N THR A 164 10.96 3.57 8.97
CA THR A 164 11.30 4.82 9.64
C THR A 164 12.65 4.78 10.34
N ASP A 165 13.24 3.57 10.54
CA ASP A 165 14.53 3.37 11.21
C ASP A 165 15.67 3.26 10.18
N GLY A 166 15.93 4.38 9.48
CA GLY A 166 16.93 4.44 8.40
C GLY A 166 18.33 4.86 8.84
N ILE A 167 18.48 5.55 9.98
CA ILE A 167 19.76 6.01 10.48
C ILE A 167 20.51 4.90 11.22
N SER A 168 21.83 4.76 10.99
CA SER A 168 22.63 3.86 11.81
C SER A 168 22.91 4.46 13.18
N TYR A 169 23.20 3.61 14.18
CA TYR A 169 23.65 4.10 15.50
C TYR A 169 24.86 5.01 15.40
N LYS A 170 25.83 4.68 14.51
CA LYS A 170 27.03 5.51 14.33
C LYS A 170 26.67 6.86 13.72
N ASP A 171 25.80 6.89 12.69
CA ASP A 171 25.35 8.15 12.09
C ASP A 171 24.57 9.00 13.07
N TYR A 172 23.76 8.37 13.94
CA TYR A 172 23.03 9.08 15.00
C TYR A 172 23.98 9.75 15.98
N ILE A 173 25.02 9.06 16.45
CA ILE A 173 26.02 9.66 17.35
C ILE A 173 26.73 10.82 16.68
N LEU A 174 27.18 10.66 15.43
CA LEU A 174 27.83 11.74 14.68
C LEU A 174 26.90 12.93 14.45
N LEU A 175 25.62 12.68 14.19
CA LEU A 175 24.62 13.74 14.07
C LEU A 175 24.47 14.53 15.38
N ILE A 176 24.33 13.84 16.52
CA ILE A 176 24.19 14.48 17.82
C ILE A 176 25.45 15.29 18.18
N GLU A 177 26.65 14.75 17.91
CA GLU A 177 27.91 15.46 18.09
C GLU A 177 27.97 16.73 17.22
N ALA A 178 27.58 16.63 15.95
CA ALA A 178 27.53 17.76 15.03
C ALA A 178 26.55 18.84 15.47
N LEU A 179 25.38 18.47 15.96
CA LEU A 179 24.35 19.39 16.48
C LEU A 179 24.79 20.06 17.78
N GLY A 180 25.60 19.37 18.59
CA GLY A 180 25.99 19.80 19.93
C GLY A 180 24.84 19.72 20.93
N GLU A 181 25.15 20.00 22.23
CA GLU A 181 24.23 19.77 23.34
C GLU A 181 22.87 20.46 23.17
N ASN A 182 22.87 21.74 22.77
CA ASN A 182 21.65 22.54 22.68
C ASN A 182 20.64 21.99 21.62
N TYR A 183 21.10 21.67 20.42
CA TYR A 183 20.22 21.17 19.33
C TYR A 183 20.04 19.66 19.42
N GLY A 184 21.05 18.92 19.90
CA GLY A 184 20.93 17.50 20.18
C GLY A 184 19.79 17.16 21.15
N ALA A 185 19.60 18.00 22.19
CA ALA A 185 18.49 17.85 23.13
C ALA A 185 17.08 18.08 22.51
N ARG A 186 17.00 18.65 21.30
CA ARG A 186 15.76 18.91 20.57
C ARG A 186 15.41 17.81 19.56
N VAL A 187 16.29 16.82 19.42
CA VAL A 187 16.10 15.69 18.50
C VAL A 187 15.00 14.76 19.01
N ARG A 188 14.17 14.30 18.11
CA ARG A 188 13.11 13.31 18.32
C ARG A 188 12.91 12.46 17.09
N SER A 189 12.20 11.36 17.22
CA SER A 189 11.85 10.51 16.07
C SER A 189 10.98 11.27 15.06
N ALA A 190 11.26 11.06 13.77
CA ALA A 190 10.44 11.51 12.66
C ALA A 190 9.52 10.40 12.11
N GLU A 191 9.39 9.28 12.83
CA GLU A 191 8.68 8.09 12.34
C GLU A 191 7.26 8.40 11.86
N TYR A 192 6.49 9.18 12.60
CA TYR A 192 5.13 9.57 12.18
C TYR A 192 5.12 10.54 10.99
N VAL A 193 6.10 11.45 10.90
CA VAL A 193 6.28 12.32 9.71
C VAL A 193 6.52 11.47 8.47
N ILE A 194 7.40 10.48 8.56
CA ILE A 194 7.75 9.58 7.46
C ILE A 194 6.53 8.76 7.03
N MET A 195 5.82 8.16 7.98
CA MET A 195 4.63 7.36 7.68
C MET A 195 3.52 8.18 7.06
N ASP A 196 3.22 9.36 7.61
CA ASP A 196 2.19 10.25 7.08
C ASP A 196 2.58 10.82 5.69
N TYR A 197 3.88 11.06 5.45
CA TYR A 197 4.39 11.50 4.16
C TYR A 197 4.26 10.41 3.10
N LEU A 198 4.64 9.17 3.44
CA LEU A 198 4.52 8.02 2.55
C LEU A 198 3.04 7.65 2.26
N ALA A 199 2.16 7.82 3.24
CA ALA A 199 0.72 7.61 3.07
C ALA A 199 0.02 8.72 2.27
N GLY A 200 0.62 9.92 2.22
CA GLY A 200 0.08 11.07 1.49
C GLY A 200 0.16 10.88 -0.02
N ARG A 201 -0.94 11.20 -0.73
CA ARG A 201 -1.03 11.11 -2.19
C ARG A 201 -1.31 12.48 -2.80
N VAL A 202 -0.90 12.65 -4.06
CA VAL A 202 -1.13 13.85 -4.87
C VAL A 202 -1.81 13.48 -6.19
N GLN A 203 -2.33 14.49 -6.89
CA GLN A 203 -3.17 14.24 -8.07
C GLN A 203 -2.41 13.54 -9.21
N GLU A 204 -1.11 13.83 -9.36
CA GLU A 204 -0.29 13.15 -10.38
C GLU A 204 -0.15 11.65 -10.09
N GLU A 205 -0.10 11.24 -8.82
CA GLU A 205 -0.11 9.82 -8.45
C GLU A 205 -1.44 9.14 -8.78
N ILE A 206 -2.57 9.86 -8.61
CA ILE A 206 -3.88 9.31 -8.97
C ILE A 206 -3.99 9.02 -10.46
N LYS A 207 -3.43 9.88 -11.31
CA LYS A 207 -3.37 9.63 -12.77
C LYS A 207 -2.59 8.35 -13.12
N LEU A 208 -1.45 8.11 -12.44
CA LEU A 208 -0.72 6.86 -12.61
C LEU A 208 -1.54 5.67 -12.12
N TYR A 209 -2.22 5.82 -11.00
CA TYR A 209 -3.07 4.77 -10.44
C TYR A 209 -4.19 4.36 -11.40
N GLU A 210 -4.82 5.35 -12.06
CA GLU A 210 -5.80 5.12 -13.14
C GLU A 210 -5.20 4.33 -14.30
N GLN A 211 -4.02 4.70 -14.79
CA GLN A 211 -3.36 4.05 -15.91
C GLN A 211 -2.98 2.59 -15.59
N TYR A 212 -2.35 2.36 -14.45
CA TYR A 212 -1.98 1.00 -14.02
C TYR A 212 -3.21 0.13 -13.75
N GLY A 213 -4.29 0.71 -13.22
CA GLY A 213 -5.55 0.01 -13.03
C GLY A 213 -6.17 -0.48 -14.34
N VAL A 214 -6.10 0.32 -15.40
CA VAL A 214 -6.56 -0.09 -16.75
C VAL A 214 -5.70 -1.25 -17.28
N ILE A 215 -4.39 -1.25 -17.01
CA ILE A 215 -3.51 -2.35 -17.42
C ILE A 215 -3.85 -3.61 -16.61
N ALA A 216 -4.01 -3.48 -15.28
CA ALA A 216 -4.42 -4.61 -14.43
C ALA A 216 -5.72 -5.24 -14.90
N ALA A 217 -6.72 -4.43 -15.29
CA ALA A 217 -7.98 -4.92 -15.84
C ALA A 217 -7.79 -5.71 -17.15
N LYS A 218 -6.96 -5.21 -18.07
CA LYS A 218 -6.63 -5.94 -19.33
C LYS A 218 -5.90 -7.26 -19.06
N ASN A 219 -4.97 -7.27 -18.11
CA ASN A 219 -4.28 -8.47 -17.72
C ASN A 219 -5.26 -9.50 -17.15
N LEU A 220 -6.15 -9.06 -16.26
CA LEU A 220 -7.18 -9.88 -15.65
C LEU A 220 -8.10 -10.52 -16.73
N ASP A 221 -8.57 -9.72 -17.69
CA ASP A 221 -9.41 -10.20 -18.79
C ASP A 221 -8.67 -11.21 -19.67
N ARG A 222 -7.37 -11.01 -19.91
CA ARG A 222 -6.53 -11.97 -20.65
C ARG A 222 -6.44 -13.30 -19.90
N GLU A 223 -6.26 -13.29 -18.57
CA GLU A 223 -6.15 -14.52 -17.78
C GLU A 223 -7.47 -15.30 -17.77
N PHE A 224 -8.61 -14.63 -17.59
CA PHE A 224 -9.91 -15.28 -17.71
C PHE A 224 -10.14 -15.88 -19.12
N GLY A 225 -9.62 -15.21 -20.16
CA GLY A 225 -9.71 -15.71 -21.55
C GLY A 225 -8.91 -16.98 -21.83
N LYS A 226 -7.96 -17.36 -20.97
CA LYS A 226 -7.18 -18.62 -21.08
C LYS A 226 -7.93 -19.83 -20.50
N VAL A 227 -8.99 -19.62 -19.75
CA VAL A 227 -9.66 -20.70 -19.01
C VAL A 227 -10.50 -21.57 -19.89
N VAL A 228 -10.20 -22.88 -19.91
CA VAL A 228 -10.96 -23.93 -20.58
C VAL A 228 -11.35 -24.97 -19.53
N PRO A 229 -12.67 -25.15 -19.25
CA PRO A 229 -13.13 -26.12 -18.25
C PRO A 229 -12.62 -27.56 -18.53
N GLY A 230 -12.15 -28.22 -17.49
CA GLY A 230 -11.59 -29.57 -17.55
C GLY A 230 -10.18 -29.68 -18.14
N LYS A 231 -9.53 -28.53 -18.47
CA LYS A 231 -8.17 -28.50 -19.04
C LYS A 231 -7.25 -27.56 -18.32
N THR A 232 -7.68 -26.32 -18.07
CA THR A 232 -6.82 -25.29 -17.45
C THR A 232 -6.63 -25.58 -15.97
N LYS A 233 -5.37 -25.60 -15.52
CA LYS A 233 -5.01 -25.67 -14.10
C LYS A 233 -4.95 -24.26 -13.51
N LEU A 234 -5.19 -24.12 -12.20
CA LEU A 234 -4.98 -22.84 -11.52
C LEU A 234 -3.56 -22.31 -11.73
N SER A 235 -2.56 -23.20 -11.73
CA SER A 235 -1.15 -22.88 -11.96
C SER A 235 -0.79 -22.43 -13.37
N ASP A 236 -1.69 -22.57 -14.34
CA ASP A 236 -1.48 -22.11 -15.72
C ASP A 236 -1.81 -20.62 -15.88
N LEU A 237 -2.44 -20.02 -14.87
CA LEU A 237 -2.90 -18.63 -14.87
C LEU A 237 -1.90 -17.75 -14.10
N GLU A 238 -1.72 -16.51 -14.59
CA GLU A 238 -0.90 -15.50 -13.93
C GLU A 238 -1.69 -14.76 -12.85
N GLY A 239 -0.99 -14.29 -11.83
CA GLY A 239 -1.59 -13.61 -10.67
C GLY A 239 -1.76 -14.53 -9.47
N ASN A 240 -2.48 -14.06 -8.47
CA ASN A 240 -2.90 -14.90 -7.35
C ASN A 240 -4.27 -15.49 -7.66
N VAL A 241 -4.30 -16.78 -7.96
CA VAL A 241 -5.50 -17.50 -8.40
C VAL A 241 -5.91 -18.51 -7.35
N PHE A 242 -7.15 -18.41 -6.89
CA PHE A 242 -7.67 -19.29 -5.86
C PHE A 242 -9.17 -19.50 -5.94
N LEU A 243 -9.64 -20.56 -5.33
CA LEU A 243 -11.05 -20.83 -5.08
C LEU A 243 -11.24 -21.45 -3.69
N ARG A 244 -12.43 -21.28 -3.13
CA ARG A 244 -12.85 -22.03 -1.95
C ARG A 244 -14.00 -22.95 -2.31
N VAL A 245 -13.79 -24.24 -2.09
CA VAL A 245 -14.85 -25.22 -2.27
C VAL A 245 -15.92 -25.08 -1.18
N PRO A 246 -17.16 -25.54 -1.39
CA PRO A 246 -18.28 -25.30 -0.46
C PRO A 246 -18.07 -25.75 0.99
N ASP A 247 -17.11 -26.62 1.28
CA ASP A 247 -16.75 -27.03 2.65
C ASP A 247 -15.73 -26.09 3.32
N GLY A 248 -15.28 -25.06 2.61
CA GLY A 248 -14.37 -24.02 3.09
C GLY A 248 -12.89 -24.35 2.88
N ARG A 249 -12.55 -25.45 2.18
CA ARG A 249 -11.16 -25.71 1.82
C ARG A 249 -10.76 -24.77 0.68
N GLU A 250 -9.65 -24.09 0.87
CA GLU A 250 -9.05 -23.20 -0.11
C GLU A 250 -8.06 -23.95 -0.99
N ILE A 251 -8.01 -23.59 -2.26
CA ILE A 251 -7.14 -24.16 -3.29
C ILE A 251 -6.48 -22.99 -4.02
N HIS A 252 -5.15 -22.98 -4.07
CA HIS A 252 -4.35 -21.94 -4.70
C HIS A 252 -3.58 -22.42 -5.91
N SER A 253 -3.23 -21.49 -6.78
CA SER A 253 -2.34 -21.75 -7.94
C SER A 253 -0.95 -22.26 -7.55
N GLY A 254 -0.49 -21.93 -6.34
CA GLY A 254 0.80 -22.37 -5.79
C GLY A 254 0.80 -23.71 -5.07
N ASP A 255 -0.33 -24.40 -4.99
CA ASP A 255 -0.43 -25.69 -4.31
C ASP A 255 0.39 -26.77 -5.04
N ALA A 256 0.97 -27.70 -4.27
CA ALA A 256 1.77 -28.79 -4.82
C ALA A 256 0.97 -29.76 -5.71
N ASP A 257 -0.35 -29.90 -5.44
CA ASP A 257 -1.25 -30.71 -6.23
C ASP A 257 -2.07 -29.79 -7.15
N PRO A 258 -1.77 -29.74 -8.46
CA PRO A 258 -2.37 -28.81 -9.38
C PRO A 258 -3.85 -29.11 -9.59
N TYR A 259 -4.70 -28.14 -9.24
CA TYR A 259 -6.14 -28.25 -9.44
C TYR A 259 -6.54 -27.86 -10.87
N VAL A 260 -7.32 -28.69 -11.53
CA VAL A 260 -7.91 -28.42 -12.85
C VAL A 260 -9.30 -27.81 -12.67
N LEU A 261 -9.51 -26.61 -13.20
CA LEU A 261 -10.78 -25.91 -13.20
C LEU A 261 -11.87 -26.69 -13.95
N LYS A 262 -13.06 -26.79 -13.37
CA LYS A 262 -14.16 -27.59 -13.92
C LYS A 262 -15.52 -26.92 -13.73
N GLY A 263 -16.53 -27.38 -14.43
CA GLY A 263 -17.91 -26.89 -14.28
C GLY A 263 -18.39 -26.90 -12.82
N GLY A 264 -18.96 -25.80 -12.39
CA GLY A 264 -19.39 -25.54 -11.02
C GLY A 264 -18.37 -24.81 -10.13
N ASP A 265 -17.14 -24.57 -10.59
CA ASP A 265 -16.15 -23.81 -9.84
C ASP A 265 -16.43 -22.30 -9.91
N LEU A 266 -16.44 -21.68 -8.74
CA LEU A 266 -16.40 -20.22 -8.55
C LEU A 266 -15.01 -19.86 -8.04
N PHE A 267 -14.25 -19.08 -8.80
CA PHE A 267 -12.86 -18.77 -8.49
C PHE A 267 -12.53 -17.29 -8.67
N THR A 268 -11.47 -16.86 -8.04
CA THR A 268 -10.98 -15.48 -8.06
C THR A 268 -9.58 -15.43 -8.66
N ILE A 269 -9.33 -14.41 -9.49
CA ILE A 269 -7.99 -14.01 -9.91
C ILE A 269 -7.72 -12.61 -9.37
N LEU A 270 -6.58 -12.44 -8.68
CA LEU A 270 -6.03 -11.13 -8.33
C LEU A 270 -4.85 -10.86 -9.25
N HIS A 271 -4.88 -9.74 -9.94
CA HIS A 271 -3.82 -9.39 -10.88
C HIS A 271 -3.47 -7.91 -10.75
N GLY A 272 -2.18 -7.63 -10.56
CA GLY A 272 -1.67 -6.28 -10.45
C GLY A 272 -1.01 -5.77 -11.73
N ALA A 273 -0.74 -4.49 -11.75
CA ALA A 273 0.12 -3.84 -12.72
C ALA A 273 0.89 -2.69 -12.06
N GLY A 274 2.15 -2.51 -12.42
CA GLY A 274 2.95 -1.45 -11.81
C GLY A 274 4.44 -1.56 -12.07
N THR A 275 5.18 -0.74 -11.34
CA THR A 275 6.64 -0.71 -11.29
C THR A 275 7.12 -1.04 -9.88
N SER A 276 8.43 -0.99 -9.64
CA SER A 276 9.01 -1.15 -8.30
C SER A 276 8.60 -0.06 -7.29
N ILE A 277 8.06 1.07 -7.77
CA ILE A 277 7.70 2.23 -6.95
C ILE A 277 6.21 2.54 -6.92
N PHE A 278 5.44 1.95 -7.85
CA PHE A 278 4.00 2.19 -7.96
C PHE A 278 3.27 0.92 -8.39
N HIS A 279 2.15 0.64 -7.74
CA HIS A 279 1.38 -0.58 -8.01
C HIS A 279 -0.13 -0.32 -7.95
N ALA A 280 -0.87 -0.89 -8.89
CA ALA A 280 -2.32 -1.03 -8.86
C ALA A 280 -2.68 -2.50 -8.83
N ASP A 281 -3.72 -2.84 -8.10
CA ASP A 281 -4.22 -4.19 -7.92
C ASP A 281 -5.70 -4.27 -8.25
N LEU A 282 -6.13 -5.39 -8.83
CA LEU A 282 -7.52 -5.62 -9.20
C LEU A 282 -7.86 -7.09 -9.09
N GLY A 283 -9.01 -7.39 -8.50
CA GLY A 283 -9.57 -8.73 -8.44
C GLY A 283 -10.74 -8.90 -9.38
N GLY A 284 -10.97 -10.15 -9.81
CA GLY A 284 -12.14 -10.52 -10.56
C GLY A 284 -12.60 -11.94 -10.23
N ASN A 285 -13.90 -12.16 -10.36
CA ASN A 285 -14.53 -13.43 -10.05
C ASN A 285 -15.13 -14.07 -11.32
N ALA A 286 -15.00 -15.38 -11.46
CA ALA A 286 -15.58 -16.12 -12.56
C ALA A 286 -16.23 -17.43 -12.09
N TYR A 287 -17.28 -17.82 -12.77
CA TYR A 287 -17.96 -19.09 -12.58
C TYR A 287 -17.91 -19.94 -13.86
N LEU A 288 -17.51 -21.19 -13.73
CA LEU A 288 -17.53 -22.15 -14.81
C LEU A 288 -18.89 -22.85 -14.85
N LEU A 289 -19.65 -22.64 -15.94
CA LEU A 289 -20.94 -23.32 -16.09
C LEU A 289 -20.75 -24.84 -16.15
N LYS A 290 -21.64 -25.56 -15.47
CA LYS A 290 -21.79 -27.00 -15.69
C LYS A 290 -22.41 -27.25 -17.08
N GLU A 291 -22.31 -28.47 -17.55
CA GLU A 291 -22.79 -28.85 -18.89
C GLU A 291 -24.28 -28.53 -19.11
N GLU A 292 -25.09 -28.68 -18.04
CA GLU A 292 -26.53 -28.43 -18.06
C GLU A 292 -26.93 -26.96 -17.80
N GLU A 293 -26.00 -26.11 -17.43
CA GLU A 293 -26.26 -24.70 -17.08
C GLU A 293 -26.11 -23.78 -18.28
N THR A 294 -27.05 -22.87 -18.49
CA THR A 294 -27.04 -21.88 -19.57
C THR A 294 -26.80 -20.44 -19.05
N GLU A 295 -27.00 -20.23 -17.76
CA GLU A 295 -26.86 -18.97 -17.05
C GLU A 295 -26.32 -19.19 -15.66
N LEU A 296 -25.97 -18.12 -14.94
CA LEU A 296 -25.48 -18.19 -13.53
C LEU A 296 -26.56 -18.81 -12.64
N PRO A 297 -26.21 -19.81 -11.81
CA PRO A 297 -27.10 -20.30 -10.77
C PRO A 297 -27.56 -19.18 -9.86
N PRO A 298 -28.81 -19.23 -9.33
CA PRO A 298 -29.34 -18.17 -8.46
C PRO A 298 -28.46 -17.84 -7.27
N GLU A 299 -27.86 -18.83 -6.61
CA GLU A 299 -26.97 -18.62 -5.48
C GLU A 299 -25.65 -17.92 -5.84
N ILE A 300 -25.18 -18.08 -7.08
CA ILE A 300 -23.99 -17.35 -7.57
C ILE A 300 -24.34 -15.88 -7.82
N GLN A 301 -25.53 -15.60 -8.30
CA GLN A 301 -26.01 -14.23 -8.45
C GLN A 301 -26.29 -13.58 -7.09
N GLU A 302 -26.88 -14.32 -6.14
CA GLU A 302 -27.18 -13.84 -4.79
C GLU A 302 -25.92 -13.41 -4.01
N ILE A 303 -24.83 -14.19 -4.05
CA ILE A 303 -23.58 -13.79 -3.39
C ILE A 303 -22.98 -12.52 -4.00
N TRP A 304 -23.10 -12.32 -5.32
CA TRP A 304 -22.71 -11.09 -5.99
C TRP A 304 -23.51 -9.88 -5.48
N GLU A 305 -24.83 -10.03 -5.37
CA GLU A 305 -25.70 -8.96 -4.85
C GLU A 305 -25.33 -8.56 -3.41
N HIS A 306 -25.04 -9.53 -2.55
CA HIS A 306 -24.50 -9.26 -1.20
C HIS A 306 -23.21 -8.47 -1.25
N ALA A 307 -22.28 -8.84 -2.10
CA ALA A 307 -21.02 -8.14 -2.26
C ALA A 307 -21.22 -6.68 -2.73
N MET A 308 -22.19 -6.42 -3.62
CA MET A 308 -22.48 -5.06 -4.09
C MET A 308 -23.07 -4.19 -2.97
N VAL A 309 -23.85 -4.74 -2.07
CA VAL A 309 -24.32 -4.03 -0.87
C VAL A 309 -23.13 -3.64 0.01
N VAL A 310 -22.20 -4.56 0.25
CA VAL A 310 -20.97 -4.28 1.03
C VAL A 310 -20.11 -3.22 0.35
N ARG A 311 -19.86 -3.33 -0.96
CA ARG A 311 -19.14 -2.30 -1.74
C ARG A 311 -19.75 -0.91 -1.53
N LYS A 312 -21.07 -0.81 -1.58
CA LYS A 312 -21.77 0.45 -1.37
C LYS A 312 -21.62 0.99 0.05
N ILE A 313 -21.62 0.13 1.06
CA ILE A 313 -21.36 0.48 2.47
C ILE A 313 -19.96 1.08 2.59
N LEU A 314 -18.92 0.39 2.08
CA LEU A 314 -17.54 0.86 2.08
C LEU A 314 -17.42 2.23 1.37
N GLN A 315 -17.91 2.32 0.14
CA GLN A 315 -17.83 3.51 -0.71
C GLN A 315 -18.43 4.75 -0.06
N THR A 316 -19.53 4.57 0.68
CA THR A 316 -20.28 5.69 1.29
C THR A 316 -19.69 6.14 2.63
N ASN A 317 -19.09 5.22 3.39
CA ASN A 317 -18.72 5.45 4.79
C ASN A 317 -17.22 5.69 5.02
N ILE A 318 -16.34 5.31 4.11
CA ILE A 318 -14.93 5.64 4.19
C ILE A 318 -14.74 7.11 3.79
N LYS A 319 -14.13 7.91 4.68
CA LYS A 319 -13.91 9.36 4.46
C LYS A 319 -12.56 9.80 5.03
N ALA A 320 -11.95 10.78 4.38
CA ALA A 320 -10.73 11.41 4.87
C ALA A 320 -10.90 12.01 6.27
N GLY A 321 -9.81 12.02 7.04
CA GLY A 321 -9.71 12.63 8.37
C GLY A 321 -10.11 11.73 9.54
N ARG A 322 -10.82 10.60 9.31
CA ARG A 322 -11.09 9.61 10.35
C ARG A 322 -9.94 8.62 10.42
N THR A 323 -9.65 8.05 11.59
CA THR A 323 -8.66 6.97 11.69
C THR A 323 -9.19 5.68 11.06
N ALA A 324 -8.29 4.81 10.60
CA ALA A 324 -8.66 3.53 10.02
C ALA A 324 -9.46 2.66 11.00
N GLY A 325 -9.04 2.59 12.27
CA GLY A 325 -9.75 1.83 13.31
C GLY A 325 -11.17 2.34 13.58
N LYS A 326 -11.38 3.66 13.74
CA LYS A 326 -12.73 4.24 13.88
C LYS A 326 -13.58 4.05 12.62
N THR A 327 -12.94 3.98 11.46
CA THR A 327 -13.64 3.68 10.21
C THR A 327 -14.10 2.23 10.19
N LEU A 328 -13.23 1.29 10.59
CA LEU A 328 -13.60 -0.13 10.74
C LEU A 328 -14.79 -0.31 11.69
N GLU A 329 -14.76 0.30 12.89
CA GLU A 329 -15.87 0.24 13.85
C GLU A 329 -17.18 0.75 13.25
N LEU A 330 -17.14 1.80 12.43
CA LEU A 330 -18.33 2.29 11.74
C LEU A 330 -18.82 1.30 10.69
N LEU A 331 -17.90 0.75 9.88
CA LEU A 331 -18.24 -0.21 8.82
C LEU A 331 -18.83 -1.48 9.37
N VAL A 332 -18.27 -2.01 10.47
CA VAL A 332 -18.81 -3.18 11.20
C VAL A 332 -20.27 -2.94 11.56
N ARG A 333 -20.57 -1.82 12.21
CA ARG A 333 -21.97 -1.48 12.56
C ARG A 333 -22.87 -1.40 11.33
N LYS A 334 -22.40 -0.80 10.23
CA LYS A 334 -23.18 -0.66 8.99
C LYS A 334 -23.44 -1.99 8.29
N ILE A 335 -22.48 -2.90 8.35
CA ILE A 335 -22.59 -4.27 7.86
C ILE A 335 -23.64 -5.03 8.69
N GLU A 336 -23.60 -4.94 10.02
CA GLU A 336 -24.54 -5.59 10.92
C GLU A 336 -25.95 -4.98 10.82
N GLU A 337 -26.09 -3.66 10.70
CA GLU A 337 -27.35 -2.96 10.42
C GLU A 337 -27.99 -3.42 9.10
N ALA A 338 -27.18 -3.80 8.11
CA ALA A 338 -27.64 -4.35 6.84
C ALA A 338 -28.03 -5.86 6.91
N GLY A 339 -27.92 -6.48 8.09
CA GLY A 339 -28.33 -7.87 8.32
C GLY A 339 -27.22 -8.92 8.18
N TYR A 340 -26.01 -8.51 7.90
CA TYR A 340 -24.84 -9.40 7.77
C TYR A 340 -24.21 -9.72 9.13
N TYR A 341 -23.36 -10.73 9.14
CA TYR A 341 -22.47 -11.02 10.26
C TYR A 341 -21.06 -10.55 9.91
N TYR A 342 -20.50 -9.61 10.67
CA TYR A 342 -19.10 -9.23 10.51
C TYR A 342 -18.21 -10.31 11.12
N ASN A 343 -17.34 -10.88 10.29
CA ASN A 343 -16.38 -11.88 10.72
C ASN A 343 -14.97 -11.26 10.72
N PRO A 344 -14.29 -11.16 11.89
CA PRO A 344 -12.95 -10.55 11.96
C PRO A 344 -11.86 -11.43 11.35
N VAL A 345 -12.17 -12.65 10.91
CA VAL A 345 -11.23 -13.57 10.25
C VAL A 345 -11.79 -14.01 8.91
N ASP A 346 -10.90 -14.23 7.92
CA ASP A 346 -11.32 -14.68 6.58
C ASP A 346 -11.54 -16.21 6.53
N TYR A 347 -12.32 -16.72 7.48
CA TYR A 347 -12.80 -18.10 7.49
C TYR A 347 -14.28 -18.13 7.80
N TYR A 348 -15.02 -19.00 7.13
CA TYR A 348 -16.43 -19.19 7.45
C TYR A 348 -16.62 -19.70 8.89
N ASP A 349 -17.25 -18.89 9.73
CA ASP A 349 -17.58 -19.28 11.10
C ASP A 349 -18.81 -20.19 11.09
N LYS A 350 -18.58 -21.50 11.30
CA LYS A 350 -19.62 -22.53 11.35
C LYS A 350 -20.51 -22.47 12.59
N ASN A 351 -20.13 -21.65 13.59
CA ASN A 351 -20.87 -21.44 14.83
C ASN A 351 -21.77 -20.18 14.79
N ALA A 352 -21.57 -19.32 13.79
CA ALA A 352 -22.43 -18.18 13.56
C ALA A 352 -23.83 -18.64 13.04
N ASP A 353 -24.77 -17.68 12.98
CA ASP A 353 -26.08 -17.92 12.41
C ASP A 353 -25.97 -18.48 10.98
N PRO A 354 -26.43 -19.72 10.72
CA PRO A 354 -26.29 -20.39 9.44
C PRO A 354 -27.09 -19.75 8.31
N LEU A 355 -27.92 -18.75 8.59
CA LEU A 355 -28.69 -17.99 7.60
C LEU A 355 -28.08 -16.64 7.28
N LYS A 356 -27.04 -16.21 8.00
CA LYS A 356 -26.39 -14.92 7.77
C LYS A 356 -25.16 -15.03 6.90
N THR A 357 -25.13 -14.25 5.83
CA THR A 357 -23.92 -14.01 5.05
C THR A 357 -22.88 -13.32 5.91
N GLN A 358 -21.64 -13.82 5.87
CA GLN A 358 -20.52 -13.32 6.67
C GLN A 358 -19.61 -12.44 5.82
N ILE A 359 -19.18 -11.33 6.39
CA ILE A 359 -18.36 -10.33 5.71
C ILE A 359 -17.06 -10.14 6.48
N HIS A 360 -15.94 -10.28 5.79
CA HIS A 360 -14.61 -9.90 6.26
C HIS A 360 -14.11 -8.66 5.52
N LEU A 361 -13.35 -7.80 6.20
CA LEU A 361 -12.76 -6.58 5.64
C LEU A 361 -11.26 -6.55 5.87
N ASP A 362 -10.50 -6.23 4.81
CA ASP A 362 -9.06 -6.01 4.88
C ASP A 362 -8.58 -4.94 3.88
N CYS A 363 -9.19 -3.75 3.91
CA CYS A 363 -8.82 -2.68 3.00
C CYS A 363 -7.47 -2.08 3.40
N HIS A 364 -6.48 -2.19 2.54
CA HIS A 364 -5.11 -1.73 2.76
C HIS A 364 -4.67 -0.69 1.72
N ALA A 365 -3.61 0.08 2.04
CA ALA A 365 -3.02 1.04 1.13
C ALA A 365 -2.47 0.35 -0.13
N ILE A 366 -2.55 1.03 -1.27
CA ILE A 366 -1.97 0.62 -2.54
C ILE A 366 -1.45 1.85 -3.30
N GLY A 367 -0.69 1.65 -4.36
CA GLY A 367 -0.12 2.70 -5.18
C GLY A 367 1.36 2.92 -4.89
N ARG A 368 1.78 4.19 -4.78
CA ARG A 368 3.17 4.53 -4.45
C ARG A 368 3.49 4.11 -3.02
N SER A 369 4.71 3.60 -2.81
CA SER A 369 5.18 3.09 -1.51
C SER A 369 4.41 1.87 -0.97
N GLY A 370 3.71 1.15 -1.85
CA GLY A 370 3.08 -0.14 -1.52
C GLY A 370 2.04 -0.05 -0.40
N LEU A 371 2.16 -0.91 0.59
CA LEU A 371 1.19 -1.08 1.67
C LEU A 371 1.28 -0.04 2.79
N ILE A 372 2.14 0.98 2.67
CA ILE A 372 2.33 1.99 3.71
C ILE A 372 1.16 2.94 3.76
N GLY A 373 0.42 2.91 4.86
CA GLY A 373 -0.71 3.78 5.08
C GLY A 373 -1.74 3.20 6.04
N PRO A 374 -2.84 3.93 6.29
CA PRO A 374 -3.93 3.44 7.12
C PRO A 374 -4.55 2.18 6.52
N ARG A 375 -4.83 1.18 7.38
CA ARG A 375 -5.46 -0.08 7.00
C ARG A 375 -6.77 -0.26 7.75
N ILE A 376 -7.85 -0.46 7.03
CA ILE A 376 -9.19 -0.73 7.59
C ILE A 376 -9.34 -2.25 7.68
N SER A 377 -8.80 -2.81 8.76
CA SER A 377 -8.68 -4.24 8.97
C SER A 377 -8.73 -4.56 10.46
N PRO A 378 -9.20 -5.74 10.87
CA PRO A 378 -9.03 -6.24 12.23
C PRO A 378 -7.57 -6.62 12.53
N PHE A 379 -6.76 -6.77 11.48
CA PHE A 379 -5.35 -7.13 11.55
C PHE A 379 -4.43 -5.90 11.52
N GLY A 380 -3.18 -6.12 11.87
CA GLY A 380 -2.15 -5.11 11.87
C GLY A 380 -1.90 -4.45 13.23
N PRO A 381 -0.76 -3.75 13.37
CA PRO A 381 -0.40 -3.06 14.59
C PRO A 381 -1.29 -1.84 14.84
N ASP A 382 -1.37 -1.42 16.10
CA ASP A 382 -2.24 -0.31 16.51
C ASP A 382 -1.92 1.00 15.78
N TRP A 383 -0.66 1.24 15.44
CA TRP A 383 -0.28 2.47 14.76
C TRP A 383 -0.93 2.60 13.37
N VAL A 384 -1.06 1.51 12.60
CA VAL A 384 -1.75 1.50 11.29
C VAL A 384 -3.23 1.85 11.46
N ARG A 385 -3.87 1.31 12.50
CA ARG A 385 -5.28 1.56 12.83
C ARG A 385 -5.50 2.99 13.33
N ASN A 386 -4.50 3.58 13.98
CA ASN A 386 -4.55 4.94 14.51
C ASN A 386 -4.24 6.00 13.45
N MET A 387 -3.66 5.63 12.30
CA MET A 387 -3.43 6.56 11.20
C MET A 387 -4.75 7.14 10.68
N LYS A 388 -4.77 8.46 10.47
CA LYS A 388 -5.88 9.14 9.78
C LYS A 388 -5.82 8.84 8.29
N ILE A 389 -6.96 8.55 7.70
CA ILE A 389 -7.10 8.35 6.26
C ILE A 389 -6.89 9.70 5.57
N PRO A 390 -5.84 9.88 4.73
CA PRO A 390 -5.62 11.13 4.02
C PRO A 390 -6.63 11.34 2.89
N LEU A 391 -6.79 12.60 2.47
CA LEU A 391 -7.44 12.89 1.20
C LEU A 391 -6.56 12.34 0.05
N LEU A 392 -7.18 11.82 -1.00
CA LEU A 392 -6.57 11.12 -2.13
C LEU A 392 -5.91 9.78 -1.75
N HIS A 393 -6.10 9.29 -0.53
CA HIS A 393 -5.58 7.97 -0.17
C HIS A 393 -6.10 6.90 -1.12
N THR A 394 -5.20 6.04 -1.58
CA THR A 394 -5.52 4.92 -2.46
C THR A 394 -5.62 3.63 -1.66
N PHE A 395 -6.74 2.95 -1.79
CA PHE A 395 -7.01 1.66 -1.18
C PHE A 395 -7.16 0.56 -2.22
N THR A 396 -6.77 -0.66 -1.86
CA THR A 396 -7.44 -1.85 -2.33
C THR A 396 -8.66 -2.06 -1.44
N PHE A 397 -9.87 -2.00 -2.02
CA PHE A 397 -11.08 -2.45 -1.34
C PHE A 397 -11.05 -3.96 -1.31
N GLU A 398 -10.41 -4.48 -0.27
CA GLU A 398 -10.35 -5.90 -0.04
C GLU A 398 -11.44 -6.28 0.96
N TYR A 399 -12.40 -7.05 0.48
CA TYR A 399 -13.46 -7.60 1.31
C TYR A 399 -13.90 -8.95 0.76
N MET A 400 -14.28 -9.82 1.68
CA MET A 400 -14.65 -11.19 1.39
C MET A 400 -16.07 -11.45 1.85
N VAL A 401 -16.78 -12.24 1.06
CA VAL A 401 -18.16 -12.62 1.31
C VAL A 401 -18.27 -14.14 1.39
N HIS A 402 -18.73 -14.64 2.52
CA HIS A 402 -19.06 -16.04 2.70
C HIS A 402 -20.58 -16.17 2.84
N MET A 403 -21.25 -16.68 1.83
CA MET A 403 -22.69 -16.87 1.83
C MET A 403 -23.05 -18.32 2.11
N PRO A 404 -23.75 -18.61 3.22
CA PRO A 404 -24.22 -19.97 3.50
C PRO A 404 -25.21 -20.44 2.42
N VAL A 405 -25.12 -21.71 2.05
CA VAL A 405 -26.07 -22.34 1.12
C VAL A 405 -26.68 -23.58 1.82
N PRO A 406 -27.68 -23.39 2.67
CA PRO A 406 -28.24 -24.45 3.53
C PRO A 406 -28.71 -25.71 2.75
N LYS A 407 -29.20 -25.54 1.54
CA LYS A 407 -29.62 -26.65 0.65
C LYS A 407 -28.49 -27.62 0.27
N TRP A 408 -27.22 -27.16 0.36
CA TRP A 408 -26.05 -28.01 0.10
C TRP A 408 -25.59 -28.80 1.32
N GLY A 409 -26.14 -28.48 2.52
CA GLY A 409 -25.82 -29.13 3.78
C GLY A 409 -25.22 -28.16 4.83
N LYS A 410 -25.14 -28.62 6.05
CA LYS A 410 -24.64 -27.82 7.19
C LYS A 410 -23.20 -27.36 6.95
N GLY A 411 -22.96 -26.04 7.09
CA GLY A 411 -21.65 -25.42 6.96
C GLY A 411 -21.16 -25.25 5.51
N LYS A 412 -21.98 -25.63 4.52
CA LYS A 412 -21.66 -25.38 3.11
C LYS A 412 -21.96 -23.92 2.78
N HIS A 413 -21.02 -23.27 2.08
CA HIS A 413 -21.11 -21.86 1.72
C HIS A 413 -20.41 -21.57 0.40
N LEU A 414 -20.78 -20.47 -0.20
CA LEU A 414 -20.03 -19.84 -1.31
C LEU A 414 -19.08 -18.80 -0.77
N TYR A 415 -18.04 -18.50 -1.56
CA TYR A 415 -17.04 -17.51 -1.25
C TYR A 415 -16.67 -16.71 -2.49
N ILE A 416 -16.61 -15.40 -2.35
CA ILE A 416 -15.97 -14.49 -3.33
C ILE A 416 -15.14 -13.45 -2.61
N ALA A 417 -14.06 -13.01 -3.24
CA ALA A 417 -13.19 -11.94 -2.77
C ALA A 417 -13.15 -10.79 -3.78
N PHE A 418 -12.93 -9.60 -3.26
CA PHE A 418 -12.84 -8.37 -4.05
C PHE A 418 -11.56 -7.63 -3.71
N HIS A 419 -10.94 -7.07 -4.76
CA HIS A 419 -9.80 -6.18 -4.69
C HIS A 419 -10.03 -5.04 -5.67
N ASP A 420 -10.91 -4.11 -5.31
CA ASP A 420 -11.21 -2.95 -6.16
C ASP A 420 -10.30 -1.78 -5.81
N GLY A 421 -9.65 -1.17 -6.80
CA GLY A 421 -8.89 0.05 -6.58
C GLY A 421 -9.79 1.23 -6.26
N ALA A 422 -9.47 1.96 -5.20
CA ALA A 422 -10.32 3.03 -4.68
C ALA A 422 -9.52 4.26 -4.25
N VAL A 423 -10.10 5.45 -4.40
CA VAL A 423 -9.52 6.74 -4.01
C VAL A 423 -10.46 7.47 -3.07
N VAL A 424 -9.95 7.94 -1.94
CA VAL A 424 -10.73 8.68 -0.93
C VAL A 424 -10.87 10.13 -1.33
N THR A 425 -12.10 10.60 -1.49
CA THR A 425 -12.45 12.00 -1.73
C THR A 425 -13.11 12.64 -0.50
N LYS A 426 -13.47 13.91 -0.60
CA LYS A 426 -14.23 14.61 0.46
C LYS A 426 -15.64 14.05 0.61
N GLU A 427 -16.25 13.63 -0.48
CA GLU A 427 -17.64 13.16 -0.53
C GLU A 427 -17.76 11.66 -0.17
N GLY A 428 -16.68 10.91 -0.27
CA GLY A 428 -16.63 9.47 -0.07
C GLY A 428 -15.53 8.86 -0.92
N VAL A 429 -15.78 7.69 -1.50
CA VAL A 429 -14.79 6.97 -2.30
C VAL A 429 -15.22 6.88 -3.74
N VAL A 430 -14.27 7.10 -4.65
CA VAL A 430 -14.43 6.89 -6.10
C VAL A 430 -13.51 5.77 -6.57
N PHE A 431 -13.91 5.09 -7.64
CA PHE A 431 -13.07 4.11 -8.31
C PHE A 431 -12.34 4.80 -9.47
N PRO A 432 -11.00 4.85 -9.46
CA PRO A 432 -10.22 5.52 -10.51
C PRO A 432 -10.22 4.75 -11.82
N TYR A 433 -10.55 3.47 -11.79
CA TYR A 433 -10.78 2.61 -12.95
C TYR A 433 -11.97 1.71 -12.66
N THR A 434 -12.54 1.12 -13.71
CA THR A 434 -13.78 0.34 -13.58
C THR A 434 -13.55 -0.88 -12.69
N PRO A 435 -14.23 -0.97 -11.53
CA PRO A 435 -14.17 -2.15 -10.67
C PRO A 435 -14.88 -3.32 -11.35
N ASP A 436 -14.74 -4.53 -10.80
CA ASP A 436 -15.42 -5.71 -11.33
C ASP A 436 -16.95 -5.49 -11.38
N GLN A 437 -17.57 -5.75 -12.54
CA GLN A 437 -18.98 -5.42 -12.82
C GLN A 437 -19.91 -6.64 -12.76
N GLY A 438 -19.38 -7.83 -12.57
CA GLY A 438 -20.16 -9.06 -12.53
C GLY A 438 -19.28 -10.30 -12.46
N ILE A 439 -19.85 -11.40 -12.03
CA ILE A 439 -19.17 -12.70 -12.12
C ILE A 439 -19.10 -13.09 -13.60
N ARG A 440 -17.88 -13.30 -14.10
CA ARG A 440 -17.65 -13.72 -15.48
C ARG A 440 -18.16 -15.15 -15.69
N ILE A 441 -18.83 -15.37 -16.80
CA ILE A 441 -19.34 -16.70 -17.18
C ILE A 441 -18.36 -17.35 -18.13
N ILE A 442 -17.88 -18.54 -17.80
CA ILE A 442 -16.98 -19.33 -18.65
C ILE A 442 -17.66 -20.66 -18.99
N ARG A 443 -17.58 -21.06 -20.28
CA ARG A 443 -18.20 -22.26 -20.83
C ARG A 443 -17.18 -23.23 -21.41
#